data_532a5d8ac51d113c101ec11cc058c9d7
#
_entry.id   532a5d8ac51d113c101ec11cc058c9d7
#
_cell.length_a   1.000
_cell.length_b   1.000
_cell.length_c   1.000
_cell.angle_alpha   90.00
_cell.angle_beta   90.00
_cell.angle_gamma   90.00
#
_symmetry.space_group_name_H-M   'P 1'
#
loop_
_entity.id
_entity.type
_entity.pdbx_description
1 polymer ?
#
loop_
_entity_poly.entity_id
_entity_poly.type
_entity_poly.pdbx_seq_one_letter_code
_entity_poly.pdbx_strand_id
1 'polypeptide(L)'
;DRPEDPVPLYVAASGESAARLAGRVADGLICTSGKGAALYTETLLPAFEGGATKAERDSSGLERMIEVKVSFDRDRQRALEDTRHWAALALPAEDKMGVEDPREMERRAAALPLEKAASRWLISDDPDEHVEQIAEYVRYGFTHLIFHAPGPDQLRFLEQFGSLVLPRLRARFA
;
A
#
# COMPACT_ATOMS: atom_id res chain seq x y z
N ASP A 1 13.97 -28.94 -9.84
CA ASP A 1 14.23 -29.08 -8.40
C ASP A 1 13.00 -28.55 -7.64
N ARG A 2 12.55 -29.32 -6.68
CA ARG A 2 11.45 -28.92 -5.79
C ARG A 2 12.07 -28.25 -4.57
N PRO A 3 11.58 -27.06 -4.11
CA PRO A 3 12.08 -26.45 -2.90
C PRO A 3 11.85 -27.37 -1.69
N GLU A 4 12.78 -27.38 -0.75
CA GLU A 4 12.68 -28.16 0.49
C GLU A 4 11.54 -27.62 1.36
N ASP A 5 11.44 -26.27 1.46
CA ASP A 5 10.36 -25.60 2.16
C ASP A 5 9.24 -25.18 1.19
N PRO A 6 7.97 -25.23 1.62
CA PRO A 6 6.86 -24.72 0.83
C PRO A 6 7.03 -23.23 0.51
N VAL A 7 6.77 -22.85 -0.74
CA VAL A 7 6.75 -21.46 -1.14
C VAL A 7 5.49 -20.79 -0.55
N PRO A 8 5.59 -19.73 0.25
CA PRO A 8 4.43 -19.07 0.80
C PRO A 8 3.59 -18.41 -0.31
N LEU A 9 2.27 -18.53 -0.19
CA LEU A 9 1.30 -17.99 -1.14
C LEU A 9 0.55 -16.83 -0.51
N TYR A 10 0.54 -15.68 -1.20
CA TYR A 10 -0.22 -14.50 -0.81
C TYR A 10 -1.33 -14.21 -1.80
N VAL A 11 -2.52 -13.90 -1.30
CA VAL A 11 -3.65 -13.51 -2.15
C VAL A 11 -3.84 -12.00 -2.08
N ALA A 12 -3.80 -11.36 -3.26
CA ALA A 12 -4.10 -9.95 -3.38
C ALA A 12 -5.61 -9.70 -3.22
N ALA A 13 -5.98 -8.79 -2.33
CA ALA A 13 -7.37 -8.49 -2.06
C ALA A 13 -7.67 -6.98 -2.07
N SER A 14 -8.74 -6.62 -2.75
CA SER A 14 -9.33 -5.28 -2.74
C SER A 14 -10.79 -5.27 -2.30
N GLY A 15 -11.32 -6.43 -1.90
CA GLY A 15 -12.70 -6.62 -1.45
C GLY A 15 -12.87 -7.87 -0.60
N GLU A 16 -14.04 -8.01 0.01
CA GLU A 16 -14.38 -9.02 1.01
C GLU A 16 -14.13 -10.46 0.54
N SER A 17 -14.59 -10.80 -0.68
CA SER A 17 -14.51 -12.17 -1.19
C SER A 17 -13.07 -12.67 -1.36
N ALA A 18 -12.17 -11.81 -1.89
CA ALA A 18 -10.77 -12.14 -2.06
C ALA A 18 -10.04 -12.22 -0.70
N ALA A 19 -10.35 -11.31 0.23
CA ALA A 19 -9.80 -11.35 1.58
C ALA A 19 -10.23 -12.63 2.34
N ARG A 20 -11.50 -13.02 2.22
CA ARG A 20 -12.02 -14.28 2.78
C ARG A 20 -11.34 -15.51 2.17
N LEU A 21 -11.11 -15.49 0.85
CA LEU A 21 -10.35 -16.56 0.18
C LEU A 21 -8.92 -16.64 0.72
N ALA A 22 -8.23 -15.49 0.85
CA ALA A 22 -6.88 -15.43 1.42
C ALA A 22 -6.82 -16.13 2.78
N GLY A 23 -7.71 -15.79 3.71
CA GLY A 23 -7.77 -16.43 5.03
C GLY A 23 -7.97 -17.94 4.98
N ARG A 24 -8.75 -18.42 4.02
CA ARG A 24 -9.05 -19.84 3.89
C ARG A 24 -7.88 -20.69 3.39
N VAL A 25 -7.06 -20.16 2.46
CA VAL A 25 -6.13 -21.02 1.70
C VAL A 25 -4.71 -20.47 1.56
N ALA A 26 -4.46 -19.20 1.89
CA ALA A 26 -3.17 -18.56 1.68
C ALA A 26 -2.35 -18.44 2.98
N ASP A 27 -1.07 -18.17 2.85
CA ASP A 27 -0.16 -17.88 3.97
C ASP A 27 -0.26 -16.41 4.40
N GLY A 28 -0.84 -15.57 3.55
CA GLY A 28 -1.11 -14.18 3.86
C GLY A 28 -2.02 -13.49 2.87
N LEU A 29 -2.44 -12.30 3.29
CA LEU A 29 -3.17 -11.31 2.50
C LEU A 29 -2.21 -10.23 2.05
N ILE A 30 -2.34 -9.74 0.82
CA ILE A 30 -1.72 -8.49 0.40
C ILE A 30 -2.77 -7.53 -0.16
N CYS A 31 -2.71 -6.25 0.26
CA CYS A 31 -3.53 -5.19 -0.29
C CYS A 31 -2.72 -3.91 -0.51
N THR A 32 -3.35 -2.84 -1.00
CA THR A 32 -2.69 -1.58 -1.31
C THR A 32 -3.29 -0.43 -0.52
N SER A 33 -2.46 0.50 -0.08
CA SER A 33 -2.84 1.70 0.68
C SER A 33 -3.54 2.77 -0.17
N GLY A 34 -3.83 3.91 0.43
CA GLY A 34 -4.46 5.06 -0.21
C GLY A 34 -5.98 4.88 -0.40
N LYS A 35 -6.61 4.12 0.48
CA LYS A 35 -8.07 3.94 0.62
C LYS A 35 -8.50 4.42 2.01
N GLY A 36 -9.80 4.55 2.23
CA GLY A 36 -10.33 4.86 3.56
C GLY A 36 -10.09 3.74 4.57
N ALA A 37 -9.88 4.09 5.85
CA ALA A 37 -9.60 3.14 6.94
C ALA A 37 -10.63 2.01 7.03
N ALA A 38 -11.92 2.31 6.84
CA ALA A 38 -13.01 1.35 6.91
C ALA A 38 -12.82 0.15 5.94
N LEU A 39 -12.19 0.36 4.77
CA LEU A 39 -11.89 -0.77 3.89
C LEU A 39 -11.00 -1.81 4.59
N TYR A 40 -10.00 -1.36 5.33
CA TYR A 40 -9.06 -2.26 6.00
C TYR A 40 -9.66 -2.85 7.28
N THR A 41 -10.19 -1.99 8.15
CA THR A 41 -10.60 -2.35 9.51
C THR A 41 -11.99 -2.98 9.59
N GLU A 42 -12.88 -2.70 8.64
CA GLU A 42 -14.25 -3.18 8.66
C GLU A 42 -14.56 -4.21 7.56
N THR A 43 -13.70 -4.29 6.51
CA THR A 43 -13.94 -5.19 5.39
C THR A 43 -12.84 -6.23 5.23
N LEU A 44 -11.59 -5.80 4.89
CA LEU A 44 -10.56 -6.75 4.46
C LEU A 44 -10.05 -7.62 5.62
N LEU A 45 -9.62 -7.02 6.71
CA LEU A 45 -9.05 -7.76 7.83
C LEU A 45 -10.10 -8.66 8.52
N PRO A 46 -11.33 -8.20 8.81
CA PRO A 46 -12.38 -9.09 9.34
C PRO A 46 -12.74 -10.22 8.39
N ALA A 47 -12.81 -9.98 7.08
CA ALA A 47 -13.09 -11.02 6.11
C ALA A 47 -11.97 -12.06 6.02
N PHE A 48 -10.71 -11.62 6.10
CA PHE A 48 -9.54 -12.49 6.14
C PHE A 48 -9.56 -13.40 7.38
N GLU A 49 -9.77 -12.83 8.56
CA GLU A 49 -9.87 -13.57 9.82
C GLU A 49 -11.07 -14.54 9.81
N GLY A 50 -12.23 -14.09 9.35
CA GLY A 50 -13.41 -14.96 9.20
C GLY A 50 -13.21 -16.08 8.18
N GLY A 51 -12.39 -15.86 7.16
CA GLY A 51 -11.98 -16.90 6.21
C GLY A 51 -11.11 -17.97 6.86
N ALA A 52 -10.11 -17.57 7.65
CA ALA A 52 -9.24 -18.47 8.40
C ALA A 52 -10.02 -19.29 9.43
N THR A 53 -10.86 -18.63 10.23
CA THR A 53 -11.72 -19.27 11.23
C THR A 53 -12.61 -20.33 10.60
N LYS A 54 -13.26 -20.03 9.45
CA LYS A 54 -14.12 -20.99 8.75
C LYS A 54 -13.36 -22.20 8.21
N ALA A 55 -12.07 -22.06 7.97
CA ALA A 55 -11.17 -23.15 7.53
C ALA A 55 -10.42 -23.82 8.68
N GLU A 56 -10.80 -23.52 9.93
CA GLU A 56 -10.15 -24.03 11.15
C GLU A 56 -8.64 -23.74 11.21
N ARG A 57 -8.23 -22.59 10.66
CA ARG A 57 -6.83 -22.14 10.64
C ARG A 57 -6.60 -21.07 11.71
N ASP A 58 -5.44 -21.12 12.34
CA ASP A 58 -4.99 -20.02 13.22
C ASP A 58 -4.57 -18.81 12.37
N SER A 59 -5.30 -17.70 12.50
CA SER A 59 -5.01 -16.46 11.80
C SER A 59 -3.85 -15.66 12.38
N SER A 60 -3.38 -15.99 13.58
CA SER A 60 -2.29 -15.27 14.24
C SER A 60 -0.95 -15.44 13.53
N GLY A 61 -0.73 -16.59 12.90
CA GLY A 61 0.45 -16.91 12.11
C GLY A 61 0.37 -16.46 10.64
N LEU A 62 -0.78 -15.93 10.19
CA LEU A 62 -0.95 -15.51 8.81
C LEU A 62 -0.52 -14.04 8.62
N GLU A 63 0.23 -13.78 7.55
CA GLU A 63 0.72 -12.44 7.28
C GLU A 63 -0.37 -11.49 6.74
N ARG A 64 -0.36 -10.26 7.23
CA ARG A 64 -1.21 -9.16 6.77
C ARG A 64 -0.33 -8.11 6.12
N MET A 65 -0.16 -8.23 4.81
CA MET A 65 0.77 -7.40 4.04
C MET A 65 0.05 -6.24 3.38
N ILE A 66 0.67 -5.06 3.39
CA ILE A 66 0.17 -3.89 2.68
C ILE A 66 1.28 -3.17 1.93
N GLU A 67 1.02 -2.85 0.66
CA GLU A 67 1.82 -1.91 -0.11
C GLU A 67 1.44 -0.48 0.30
N VAL A 68 2.33 0.19 1.01
CA VAL A 68 2.15 1.56 1.47
C VAL A 68 2.76 2.53 0.46
N LYS A 69 1.92 3.35 -0.14
CA LYS A 69 2.34 4.39 -1.07
C LYS A 69 2.89 5.58 -0.31
N VAL A 70 4.18 5.79 -0.41
CA VAL A 70 4.91 6.83 0.31
C VAL A 70 5.64 7.74 -0.67
N SER A 71 5.61 9.05 -0.43
CA SER A 71 6.45 10.00 -1.13
C SER A 71 7.14 10.88 -0.10
N PHE A 72 8.41 10.61 0.14
CA PHE A 72 9.24 11.32 1.10
C PHE A 72 10.42 11.97 0.41
N ASP A 73 10.56 13.26 0.56
CA ASP A 73 11.76 14.02 0.20
C ASP A 73 11.91 15.20 1.17
N ARG A 74 13.16 15.61 1.46
CA ARG A 74 13.44 16.83 2.24
C ARG A 74 12.89 18.10 1.59
N ASP A 75 12.61 18.03 0.30
CA ASP A 75 11.86 19.03 -0.46
C ASP A 75 10.42 18.55 -0.65
N ARG A 76 9.50 19.12 0.10
CA ARG A 76 8.06 18.76 0.07
C ARG A 76 7.45 18.96 -1.33
N GLN A 77 7.89 19.99 -2.07
CA GLN A 77 7.37 20.21 -3.40
C GLN A 77 7.79 19.09 -4.35
N ARG A 78 9.02 18.61 -4.24
CA ARG A 78 9.51 17.47 -5.00
C ARG A 78 8.76 16.18 -4.63
N ALA A 79 8.56 15.93 -3.33
CA ALA A 79 7.78 14.77 -2.88
C ALA A 79 6.36 14.80 -3.46
N LEU A 80 5.74 15.97 -3.56
CA LEU A 80 4.42 16.14 -4.16
C LEU A 80 4.45 15.91 -5.68
N GLU A 81 5.41 16.49 -6.39
CA GLU A 81 5.54 16.40 -7.85
C GLU A 81 5.82 14.97 -8.32
N ASP A 82 6.61 14.21 -7.59
CA ASP A 82 6.91 12.80 -7.89
C ASP A 82 5.64 11.94 -8.01
N THR A 83 4.56 12.30 -7.31
CA THR A 83 3.28 11.59 -7.39
C THR A 83 2.60 11.66 -8.76
N ARG A 84 2.96 12.63 -9.62
CA ARG A 84 2.40 12.76 -10.97
C ARG A 84 2.60 11.53 -11.84
N HIS A 85 3.68 10.80 -11.65
CA HIS A 85 3.96 9.57 -12.41
C HIS A 85 2.87 8.50 -12.21
N TRP A 86 2.09 8.62 -11.12
CA TRP A 86 1.03 7.68 -10.77
C TRP A 86 -0.34 8.33 -10.68
N ALA A 87 -0.52 9.51 -11.29
CA ALA A 87 -1.75 10.29 -11.21
C ALA A 87 -3.00 9.50 -11.65
N ALA A 88 -2.85 8.52 -12.55
CA ALA A 88 -3.93 7.64 -12.98
C ALA A 88 -4.59 6.86 -11.81
N LEU A 89 -3.88 6.62 -10.70
CA LEU A 89 -4.45 6.00 -9.51
C LEU A 89 -5.57 6.85 -8.88
N ALA A 90 -5.50 8.18 -9.03
CA ALA A 90 -6.44 9.13 -8.46
C ALA A 90 -7.66 9.42 -9.36
N LEU A 91 -7.65 8.94 -10.60
CA LEU A 91 -8.83 9.05 -11.48
C LEU A 91 -10.01 8.27 -10.86
N PRO A 92 -11.23 8.79 -10.93
CA PRO A 92 -12.43 8.07 -10.55
C PRO A 92 -12.67 6.83 -11.43
N ALA A 93 -13.49 5.92 -10.98
CA ALA A 93 -13.72 4.64 -11.68
C ALA A 93 -14.34 4.85 -13.07
N GLU A 94 -15.27 5.81 -13.18
CA GLU A 94 -15.93 6.17 -14.43
C GLU A 94 -14.95 6.67 -15.49
N ASP A 95 -13.91 7.40 -15.09
CA ASP A 95 -12.87 7.91 -16.00
C ASP A 95 -11.88 6.84 -16.45
N LYS A 96 -11.86 5.71 -15.79
CA LYS A 96 -11.01 4.54 -16.14
C LYS A 96 -11.76 3.53 -16.98
N MET A 97 -13.08 3.46 -16.83
CA MET A 97 -13.91 2.46 -17.49
C MET A 97 -13.91 2.67 -19.01
N GLY A 98 -13.66 1.58 -19.75
CA GLY A 98 -13.65 1.60 -21.21
C GLY A 98 -12.41 2.27 -21.85
N VAL A 99 -11.41 2.63 -21.05
CA VAL A 99 -10.14 3.15 -21.57
C VAL A 99 -9.20 1.98 -21.85
N GLU A 100 -9.06 1.63 -23.12
CA GLU A 100 -8.17 0.56 -23.58
C GLU A 100 -6.78 1.07 -23.97
N ASP A 101 -6.68 2.33 -24.42
CA ASP A 101 -5.39 2.95 -24.80
C ASP A 101 -4.72 3.58 -23.55
N PRO A 102 -3.53 3.09 -23.13
CA PRO A 102 -2.80 3.66 -22.00
C PRO A 102 -2.42 5.14 -22.21
N ARG A 103 -2.27 5.62 -23.44
CA ARG A 103 -1.99 7.03 -23.73
C ARG A 103 -3.19 7.92 -23.43
N GLU A 104 -4.41 7.41 -23.59
CA GLU A 104 -5.63 8.11 -23.19
C GLU A 104 -5.72 8.20 -21.66
N MET A 105 -5.37 7.12 -20.97
CA MET A 105 -5.28 7.11 -19.51
C MET A 105 -4.27 8.15 -19.00
N GLU A 106 -3.11 8.21 -19.64
CA GLU A 106 -2.05 9.18 -19.33
C GLU A 106 -2.54 10.62 -19.55
N ARG A 107 -3.21 10.92 -20.67
CA ARG A 107 -3.77 12.26 -20.94
C ARG A 107 -4.78 12.68 -19.88
N ARG A 108 -5.69 11.79 -19.47
CA ARG A 108 -6.66 12.06 -18.40
C ARG A 108 -5.97 12.29 -17.07
N ALA A 109 -4.98 11.48 -16.74
CA ALA A 109 -4.19 11.62 -15.52
C ALA A 109 -3.40 12.94 -15.49
N ALA A 110 -2.79 13.34 -16.61
CA ALA A 110 -2.03 14.58 -16.73
C ALA A 110 -2.88 15.85 -16.53
N ALA A 111 -4.19 15.77 -16.81
CA ALA A 111 -5.12 16.87 -16.60
C ALA A 111 -5.52 17.06 -15.13
N LEU A 112 -5.21 16.12 -14.24
CA LEU A 112 -5.55 16.25 -12.81
C LEU A 112 -4.71 17.34 -12.13
N PRO A 113 -5.32 18.14 -11.23
CA PRO A 113 -4.56 18.98 -10.30
C PRO A 113 -3.57 18.12 -9.49
N LEU A 114 -2.41 18.71 -9.14
CA LEU A 114 -1.34 17.98 -8.46
C LEU A 114 -1.79 17.39 -7.12
N GLU A 115 -2.55 18.13 -6.34
CA GLU A 115 -3.10 17.67 -5.06
C GLU A 115 -4.06 16.49 -5.23
N LYS A 116 -4.78 16.44 -6.35
CA LYS A 116 -5.65 15.30 -6.67
C LYS A 116 -4.81 14.08 -7.06
N ALA A 117 -3.81 14.25 -7.92
CA ALA A 117 -2.87 13.19 -8.29
C ALA A 117 -2.20 12.56 -7.05
N ALA A 118 -1.84 13.43 -6.09
CA ALA A 118 -1.19 13.07 -4.84
C ALA A 118 -2.11 12.39 -3.80
N SER A 119 -3.42 12.42 -3.97
CA SER A 119 -4.41 12.02 -2.95
C SER A 119 -4.34 10.54 -2.49
N ARG A 120 -3.56 9.73 -3.19
CA ARG A 120 -3.37 8.29 -2.87
C ARG A 120 -2.06 8.01 -2.14
N TRP A 121 -1.28 9.04 -1.84
CA TRP A 121 0.07 8.95 -1.31
C TRP A 121 0.15 9.55 0.09
N LEU A 122 0.98 8.97 0.94
CA LEU A 122 1.47 9.63 2.14
C LEU A 122 2.63 10.53 1.72
N ILE A 123 2.53 11.82 1.98
CA ILE A 123 3.53 12.81 1.54
C ILE A 123 4.03 13.57 2.75
N SER A 124 5.34 13.62 2.92
CA SER A 124 5.98 14.46 3.93
C SER A 124 7.43 14.79 3.57
N ASP A 125 7.93 15.88 4.12
CA ASP A 125 9.33 16.28 4.20
C ASP A 125 9.87 16.16 5.64
N ASP A 126 8.97 15.90 6.61
CA ASP A 126 9.30 15.63 8.00
C ASP A 126 9.28 14.11 8.28
N PRO A 127 10.42 13.52 8.71
CA PRO A 127 10.49 12.09 8.99
C PRO A 127 9.55 11.63 10.12
N ASP A 128 9.30 12.46 11.12
CA ASP A 128 8.47 12.07 12.27
C ASP A 128 6.99 12.14 11.88
N GLU A 129 6.56 13.16 11.12
CA GLU A 129 5.23 13.19 10.50
C GLU A 129 5.00 11.95 9.62
N HIS A 130 5.99 11.60 8.80
CA HIS A 130 5.87 10.47 7.88
C HIS A 130 5.76 9.13 8.62
N VAL A 131 6.50 8.96 9.71
CA VAL A 131 6.40 7.80 10.61
C VAL A 131 4.99 7.69 11.21
N GLU A 132 4.38 8.81 11.65
CA GLU A 132 3.00 8.79 12.17
C GLU A 132 1.98 8.38 11.11
N GLN A 133 2.12 8.89 9.89
CA GLN A 133 1.24 8.50 8.78
C GLN A 133 1.34 6.99 8.48
N ILE A 134 2.55 6.43 8.48
CA ILE A 134 2.78 5.00 8.25
C ILE A 134 2.27 4.16 9.43
N ALA A 135 2.45 4.64 10.66
CA ALA A 135 2.03 3.96 11.89
C ALA A 135 0.54 3.61 11.91
N GLU A 136 -0.31 4.37 11.18
CA GLU A 136 -1.73 4.04 11.07
C GLU A 136 -1.96 2.64 10.52
N TYR A 137 -1.20 2.21 9.53
CA TYR A 137 -1.34 0.87 8.95
C TYR A 137 -0.95 -0.24 9.93
N VAL A 138 0.05 0.01 10.78
CA VAL A 138 0.39 -0.93 11.88
C VAL A 138 -0.75 -0.98 12.89
N ARG A 139 -1.35 0.17 13.23
CA ARG A 139 -2.53 0.25 14.13
C ARG A 139 -3.76 -0.46 13.56
N TYR A 140 -3.92 -0.49 12.23
CA TYR A 140 -4.99 -1.27 11.59
C TYR A 140 -4.77 -2.79 11.70
N GLY A 141 -3.56 -3.24 12.03
CA GLY A 141 -3.24 -4.65 12.20
C GLY A 141 -2.42 -5.27 11.06
N PHE A 142 -1.85 -4.47 10.17
CA PHE A 142 -0.90 -4.97 9.18
C PHE A 142 0.44 -5.31 9.85
N THR A 143 0.98 -6.47 9.49
CA THR A 143 2.22 -7.01 10.07
C THR A 143 3.42 -6.88 9.15
N HIS A 144 3.19 -6.65 7.85
CA HIS A 144 4.23 -6.52 6.84
C HIS A 144 3.94 -5.33 5.92
N LEU A 145 4.83 -4.35 5.89
CA LEU A 145 4.68 -3.14 5.10
C LEU A 145 5.71 -3.12 3.96
N ILE A 146 5.24 -2.98 2.74
CA ILE A 146 6.08 -2.78 1.55
C ILE A 146 5.94 -1.32 1.14
N PHE A 147 7.06 -0.60 1.06
CA PHE A 147 7.04 0.82 0.70
C PHE A 147 7.21 1.00 -0.81
N HIS A 148 6.29 1.70 -1.41
CA HIS A 148 6.29 2.06 -2.83
C HIS A 148 6.46 3.57 -2.98
N ALA A 149 7.57 4.00 -3.61
CA ALA A 149 7.84 5.40 -3.92
C ALA A 149 7.46 5.74 -5.37
N PRO A 150 6.85 6.92 -5.63
CA PRO A 150 6.30 7.25 -6.95
C PRO A 150 7.32 7.82 -7.94
N GLY A 151 8.39 8.44 -7.45
CA GLY A 151 9.31 9.24 -8.25
C GLY A 151 10.27 8.42 -9.11
N PRO A 152 10.88 9.01 -10.14
CA PRO A 152 11.84 8.35 -11.00
C PRO A 152 13.21 8.16 -10.33
N ASP A 153 13.56 8.99 -9.33
CA ASP A 153 14.83 8.97 -8.62
C ASP A 153 14.76 8.04 -7.40
N GLN A 154 14.75 6.74 -7.67
CA GLN A 154 14.63 5.71 -6.64
C GLN A 154 15.82 5.66 -5.70
N LEU A 155 17.04 5.97 -6.17
CA LEU A 155 18.22 5.99 -5.31
C LEU A 155 18.11 7.09 -4.25
N ARG A 156 17.70 8.30 -4.66
CA ARG A 156 17.45 9.41 -3.74
C ARG A 156 16.39 9.06 -2.69
N PHE A 157 15.31 8.43 -3.10
CA PHE A 157 14.29 7.95 -2.16
C PHE A 157 14.89 6.94 -1.16
N LEU A 158 15.60 5.93 -1.63
CA LEU A 158 16.22 4.91 -0.78
C LEU A 158 17.21 5.52 0.22
N GLU A 159 18.03 6.47 -0.20
CA GLU A 159 18.97 7.17 0.67
C GLU A 159 18.24 7.97 1.77
N GLN A 160 17.25 8.77 1.41
CA GLN A 160 16.54 9.63 2.35
C GLN A 160 15.60 8.82 3.26
N PHE A 161 14.76 7.99 2.70
CA PHE A 161 13.81 7.16 3.46
C PHE A 161 14.57 6.15 4.35
N GLY A 162 15.60 5.50 3.80
CA GLY A 162 16.42 4.52 4.50
C GLY A 162 17.20 5.09 5.67
N SER A 163 17.67 6.34 5.57
CA SER A 163 18.44 6.98 6.63
C SER A 163 17.59 7.77 7.64
N LEU A 164 16.45 8.32 7.23
CA LEU A 164 15.67 9.23 8.05
C LEU A 164 14.37 8.62 8.60
N VAL A 165 13.64 7.85 7.80
CA VAL A 165 12.33 7.32 8.16
C VAL A 165 12.42 5.89 8.68
N LEU A 166 13.09 4.99 7.95
CA LEU A 166 13.13 3.57 8.29
C LEU A 166 13.73 3.26 9.67
N PRO A 167 14.81 3.93 10.15
CA PRO A 167 15.33 3.70 11.49
C PRO A 167 14.31 4.08 12.59
N ARG A 168 13.54 5.16 12.38
CA ARG A 168 12.49 5.58 13.32
C ARG A 168 11.33 4.59 13.38
N LEU A 169 10.91 4.06 12.22
CA LEU A 169 9.90 3.00 12.17
C LEU A 169 10.37 1.76 12.92
N ARG A 170 11.61 1.33 12.69
CA ARG A 170 12.19 0.18 13.40
C ARG A 170 12.27 0.40 14.91
N ALA A 171 12.72 1.58 15.34
CA ALA A 171 12.78 1.90 16.77
C ALA A 171 11.42 1.92 17.46
N ARG A 172 10.36 2.19 16.69
CA ARG A 172 9.00 2.26 17.24
C ARG A 172 8.28 0.91 17.28
N PHE A 173 8.57 0.01 16.34
CA PHE A 173 7.79 -1.22 16.12
C PHE A 173 8.62 -2.52 16.17
N ALA A 174 9.93 -2.42 16.48
CA ALA A 174 10.80 -3.58 16.65
C ALA A 174 10.73 -4.17 18.07
#